data_7936fdac6f0c2db533c98a1806c25f5f
#
_entry.id   7936fdac6f0c2db533c98a1806c25f5f
#
_cell.length_a   1.000
_cell.length_b   1.000
_cell.length_c   1.000
_cell.angle_alpha   90.00
_cell.angle_beta   90.00
_cell.angle_gamma   90.00
#
_symmetry.space_group_name_H-M   'P 1'
#
loop_
_entity.id
_entity.type
_entity.pdbx_description
1 polymer ?
#
loop_
_entity_poly.entity_id
_entity_poly.type
_entity_poly.pdbx_seq_one_letter_code
_entity_poly.pdbx_strand_id
1 'polypeptide(L)'
;MTPLTDSTASFLNSPERRSAFLEKVVRTCPEGIIANDNEGEIFLFNASAQRIFGYTPEEAIGKISASRLYPPGGAREVKEYLYSEEYGGRGHLVDFETEIVRKDGKRGPIRLCCALLQENTHEIGTIGFFTDISERRALQERFLESEERFRGIFESARDAIVSVGEDGKVLLANRTAHELLGYDEDGIPGMEAIRLFPSRFADYWKEVSLYTSRRDPGHERGNIELPVLSKSGAEIPVQLTLAEKIVRGQRIQTAILRDISDRKALEEELRLQSITDPLTGLYNRRHFLALAAKEAERSTRNRIPFSVLLIDVDRFKQYNDAFGHLEGDKVLVALGEEIRKNFRTMDTGFRYGGEEFLVLLPETSSAGAMVPAERMRIRFSEAVFRPHPDEEPRNVTLSIGVAEFRPGISIDDLVRSADRAMYAAKNAGRNRTVDHDHLVARSSA
;
A
#
# COMPACT_ATOMS: atom_id res chain seq x y z
N MET A 1 -59.93 5.46 12.91
CA MET A 1 -60.62 6.71 12.52
C MET A 1 -61.24 7.31 13.77
N THR A 2 -60.68 8.38 14.30
CA THR A 2 -61.23 9.12 15.44
C THR A 2 -62.42 9.90 14.96
N PRO A 3 -63.62 9.84 15.64
CA PRO A 3 -64.77 10.58 15.20
C PRO A 3 -64.50 12.09 15.28
N LEU A 4 -64.84 12.76 14.16
CA LEU A 4 -64.80 14.23 14.09
C LEU A 4 -65.68 14.80 15.20
N THR A 5 -65.15 15.69 16.01
CA THR A 5 -65.90 16.38 17.09
C THR A 5 -67.00 17.24 16.46
N ASP A 6 -68.12 17.42 17.16
CA ASP A 6 -69.34 18.15 16.72
C ASP A 6 -69.08 19.57 16.16
N SER A 7 -68.01 20.23 16.57
CA SER A 7 -67.60 21.54 16.06
C SER A 7 -67.09 21.52 14.62
N THR A 8 -66.44 20.40 14.17
CA THR A 8 -65.92 20.21 12.82
C THR A 8 -67.05 19.84 11.82
N ALA A 9 -68.02 19.08 12.26
CA ALA A 9 -69.21 18.73 11.48
C ALA A 9 -70.06 19.98 11.14
N SER A 10 -70.17 20.91 12.05
CA SER A 10 -70.86 22.20 11.84
C SER A 10 -70.17 23.12 10.84
N PHE A 11 -68.84 23.06 10.74
CA PHE A 11 -68.05 23.90 9.81
C PHE A 11 -68.29 23.54 8.29
N LEU A 12 -68.61 22.24 8.02
CA LEU A 12 -68.81 21.71 6.65
C LEU A 12 -70.29 21.71 6.21
N ASN A 13 -71.21 22.13 7.07
CA ASN A 13 -72.67 22.06 6.76
C ASN A 13 -73.19 23.17 5.82
N SER A 14 -72.44 24.28 5.62
CA SER A 14 -72.77 25.30 4.64
C SER A 14 -72.10 25.00 3.32
N PRO A 15 -72.85 24.90 2.19
CA PRO A 15 -72.26 24.73 0.86
C PRO A 15 -71.15 25.73 0.51
N GLU A 16 -71.34 26.98 0.91
CA GLU A 16 -70.40 28.08 0.65
C GLU A 16 -69.12 27.89 1.44
N ARG A 17 -69.18 27.46 2.73
CA ARG A 17 -68.01 27.21 3.55
C ARG A 17 -67.26 25.96 3.07
N ARG A 18 -67.96 24.95 2.58
CA ARG A 18 -67.37 23.72 1.99
C ARG A 18 -66.60 24.10 0.71
N SER A 19 -67.19 24.89 -0.17
CA SER A 19 -66.55 25.36 -1.39
C SER A 19 -65.26 26.15 -1.09
N ALA A 20 -65.37 27.13 -0.18
CA ALA A 20 -64.21 27.94 0.22
C ALA A 20 -63.11 27.11 0.88
N PHE A 21 -63.44 26.09 1.64
CA PHE A 21 -62.49 25.14 2.24
C PHE A 21 -61.77 24.30 1.18
N LEU A 22 -62.51 23.71 0.22
CA LEU A 22 -61.96 22.91 -0.86
C LEU A 22 -61.04 23.75 -1.73
N GLU A 23 -61.46 24.97 -2.09
CA GLU A 23 -60.64 25.93 -2.85
C GLU A 23 -59.30 26.23 -2.12
N LYS A 24 -59.37 26.44 -0.80
CA LYS A 24 -58.19 26.66 0.03
C LYS A 24 -57.27 25.43 0.06
N VAL A 25 -57.80 24.22 0.18
CA VAL A 25 -57.04 22.94 0.14
C VAL A 25 -56.34 22.79 -1.19
N VAL A 26 -57.04 22.97 -2.32
CA VAL A 26 -56.42 22.87 -3.64
C VAL A 26 -55.35 23.95 -3.84
N ARG A 27 -55.62 25.19 -3.40
CA ARG A 27 -54.64 26.28 -3.54
C ARG A 27 -53.38 26.07 -2.69
N THR A 28 -53.47 25.50 -1.47
CA THR A 28 -52.37 25.34 -0.56
C THR A 28 -51.66 23.98 -0.69
N CYS A 29 -52.18 23.06 -1.51
CA CYS A 29 -51.58 21.77 -1.76
C CYS A 29 -50.15 21.93 -2.29
N PRO A 30 -49.15 21.26 -1.69
CA PRO A 30 -47.78 21.33 -2.16
C PRO A 30 -47.56 20.69 -3.54
N GLU A 31 -48.41 19.76 -3.93
CA GLU A 31 -48.40 19.13 -5.26
C GLU A 31 -49.13 19.99 -6.29
N GLY A 32 -48.65 19.99 -7.53
CA GLY A 32 -49.36 20.60 -8.64
C GLY A 32 -50.64 19.85 -8.90
N ILE A 33 -51.79 20.57 -8.86
CA ILE A 33 -53.09 19.96 -9.19
C ILE A 33 -53.57 20.59 -10.51
N ILE A 34 -53.86 19.71 -11.47
CA ILE A 34 -54.42 20.13 -12.77
C ILE A 34 -55.63 19.23 -13.02
N ALA A 35 -56.74 19.83 -13.40
CA ALA A 35 -57.88 19.08 -13.92
C ALA A 35 -58.25 19.60 -15.30
N ASN A 36 -58.65 18.68 -16.19
CA ASN A 36 -59.05 18.95 -17.54
C ASN A 36 -60.30 18.12 -17.92
N ASP A 37 -61.06 18.61 -18.88
CA ASP A 37 -62.17 17.91 -19.45
C ASP A 37 -61.77 16.79 -20.44
N ASN A 38 -62.76 16.17 -21.10
CA ASN A 38 -62.52 15.07 -22.05
C ASN A 38 -61.80 15.54 -23.33
N GLU A 39 -61.84 16.82 -23.66
CA GLU A 39 -61.17 17.46 -24.79
C GLU A 39 -59.75 17.87 -24.43
N GLY A 40 -59.40 17.74 -23.12
CA GLY A 40 -58.09 18.09 -22.55
C GLY A 40 -57.96 19.59 -22.19
N GLU A 41 -59.06 20.35 -22.21
CA GLU A 41 -59.05 21.75 -21.79
C GLU A 41 -58.94 21.86 -20.27
N ILE A 42 -57.95 22.59 -19.81
CA ILE A 42 -57.66 22.76 -18.38
C ILE A 42 -58.68 23.73 -17.75
N PHE A 43 -59.40 23.24 -16.73
CA PHE A 43 -60.32 24.06 -15.93
C PHE A 43 -59.89 24.26 -14.47
N LEU A 44 -58.85 23.53 -14.00
CA LEU A 44 -58.27 23.71 -12.68
C LEU A 44 -56.73 23.68 -12.78
N PHE A 45 -56.08 24.69 -12.20
CA PHE A 45 -54.62 24.84 -12.17
C PHE A 45 -54.21 25.55 -10.88
N ASN A 46 -53.64 24.84 -9.92
CA ASN A 46 -53.34 25.41 -8.61
C ASN A 46 -51.98 26.14 -8.60
N ALA A 47 -51.66 26.81 -7.47
CA ALA A 47 -50.43 27.55 -7.28
C ALA A 47 -49.16 26.71 -7.39
N SER A 48 -49.21 25.41 -7.03
CA SER A 48 -48.06 24.50 -7.16
C SER A 48 -47.87 24.06 -8.61
N ALA A 49 -48.94 23.81 -9.36
CA ALA A 49 -48.83 23.60 -10.80
C ALA A 49 -48.20 24.78 -11.52
N GLN A 50 -48.53 26.02 -11.12
CA GLN A 50 -47.86 27.22 -11.65
C GLN A 50 -46.35 27.19 -11.43
N ARG A 51 -45.88 26.80 -10.24
CA ARG A 51 -44.44 26.66 -9.95
C ARG A 51 -43.76 25.57 -10.77
N ILE A 52 -44.44 24.44 -10.96
CA ILE A 52 -43.90 23.28 -11.68
C ILE A 52 -43.84 23.53 -13.17
N PHE A 53 -44.91 24.07 -13.77
CA PHE A 53 -45.02 24.19 -15.20
C PHE A 53 -44.65 25.58 -15.73
N GLY A 54 -44.64 26.61 -14.87
CA GLY A 54 -44.31 28.00 -15.24
C GLY A 54 -45.40 28.78 -15.93
N TYR A 55 -46.62 28.26 -16.07
CA TYR A 55 -47.79 28.97 -16.56
C TYR A 55 -48.53 29.59 -15.40
N THR A 56 -49.15 30.77 -15.59
CA THR A 56 -50.11 31.30 -14.62
C THR A 56 -51.48 30.62 -14.84
N PRO A 57 -52.38 30.58 -13.82
CA PRO A 57 -53.74 30.06 -14.02
C PRO A 57 -54.50 30.73 -15.18
N GLU A 58 -54.31 32.04 -15.36
CA GLU A 58 -54.93 32.81 -16.42
C GLU A 58 -54.39 32.48 -17.82
N GLU A 59 -53.20 31.94 -17.91
CA GLU A 59 -52.59 31.45 -19.15
C GLU A 59 -52.96 29.96 -19.42
N ALA A 60 -53.23 29.20 -18.38
CA ALA A 60 -53.50 27.76 -18.49
C ALA A 60 -55.00 27.45 -18.67
N ILE A 61 -55.85 28.00 -17.79
CA ILE A 61 -57.27 27.69 -17.76
C ILE A 61 -57.98 28.18 -19.02
N GLY A 62 -58.64 27.25 -19.74
CA GLY A 62 -59.37 27.54 -20.95
C GLY A 62 -58.53 27.95 -22.15
N LYS A 63 -57.16 27.85 -22.06
CA LYS A 63 -56.26 28.35 -23.11
C LYS A 63 -55.23 27.37 -23.62
N ILE A 64 -54.85 26.37 -22.79
CA ILE A 64 -53.92 25.33 -23.21
C ILE A 64 -54.53 23.96 -22.92
N SER A 65 -54.23 23.02 -23.81
CA SER A 65 -54.59 21.60 -23.57
C SER A 65 -53.58 20.97 -22.65
N ALA A 66 -54.02 20.09 -21.74
CA ALA A 66 -53.21 19.30 -20.86
C ALA A 66 -52.13 18.51 -21.62
N SER A 67 -52.40 18.12 -22.86
CA SER A 67 -51.40 17.41 -23.71
C SER A 67 -50.16 18.24 -24.01
N ARG A 68 -50.26 19.59 -23.99
CA ARG A 68 -49.13 20.49 -24.21
C ARG A 68 -48.10 20.52 -23.06
N LEU A 69 -48.51 20.03 -21.89
CA LEU A 69 -47.67 19.90 -20.70
C LEU A 69 -46.72 18.69 -20.75
N TYR A 70 -46.84 17.84 -21.76
CA TYR A 70 -46.05 16.67 -21.97
C TYR A 70 -45.21 16.76 -23.24
N PRO A 71 -44.09 15.98 -23.30
CA PRO A 71 -43.38 15.78 -24.55
C PRO A 71 -44.27 15.12 -25.61
N PRO A 72 -43.96 15.21 -26.92
CA PRO A 72 -44.71 14.53 -27.97
C PRO A 72 -44.89 13.07 -27.65
N GLY A 73 -46.15 12.59 -27.58
CA GLY A 73 -46.53 11.23 -27.22
C GLY A 73 -46.77 10.96 -25.72
N GLY A 74 -46.18 11.78 -24.80
CA GLY A 74 -46.29 11.54 -23.36
C GLY A 74 -47.71 11.61 -22.80
N ALA A 75 -48.54 12.56 -23.25
CA ALA A 75 -49.94 12.60 -22.84
C ALA A 75 -50.74 11.36 -23.28
N ARG A 76 -50.39 10.78 -24.44
CA ARG A 76 -51.00 9.54 -24.93
C ARG A 76 -50.58 8.36 -24.05
N GLU A 77 -49.33 8.26 -23.73
CA GLU A 77 -48.78 7.25 -22.82
C GLU A 77 -49.48 7.29 -21.45
N VAL A 78 -49.57 8.47 -20.83
CA VAL A 78 -50.29 8.66 -19.56
C VAL A 78 -51.74 8.20 -19.69
N LYS A 79 -52.43 8.49 -20.81
CA LYS A 79 -53.80 8.06 -21.06
C LYS A 79 -53.89 6.54 -21.22
N GLU A 80 -52.97 5.90 -21.94
CA GLU A 80 -52.95 4.44 -22.11
C GLU A 80 -52.81 3.74 -20.75
N TYR A 81 -51.90 4.19 -19.87
CA TYR A 81 -51.76 3.63 -18.52
C TYR A 81 -52.95 3.94 -17.62
N LEU A 82 -53.59 5.09 -17.71
CA LEU A 82 -54.78 5.44 -16.92
C LEU A 82 -55.97 4.49 -17.19
N TYR A 83 -56.05 3.94 -18.41
CA TYR A 83 -57.09 2.96 -18.78
C TYR A 83 -56.64 1.49 -18.67
N SER A 84 -55.36 1.27 -18.28
CA SER A 84 -54.83 -0.08 -18.03
C SER A 84 -55.09 -0.56 -16.60
N GLU A 85 -54.79 -1.81 -16.32
CA GLU A 85 -54.79 -2.38 -14.95
C GLU A 85 -53.45 -2.09 -14.22
N GLU A 86 -52.48 -1.55 -14.92
CA GLU A 86 -51.19 -1.18 -14.34
C GLU A 86 -51.30 0.13 -13.54
N TYR A 87 -50.37 0.37 -12.64
CA TYR A 87 -50.24 1.60 -11.86
C TYR A 87 -51.48 2.05 -11.06
N GLY A 88 -52.31 1.12 -10.58
CA GLY A 88 -53.43 1.46 -9.67
C GLY A 88 -54.81 1.02 -10.13
N GLY A 89 -54.90 0.38 -11.29
CA GLY A 89 -56.15 -0.12 -11.87
C GLY A 89 -56.85 0.91 -12.76
N ARG A 90 -57.80 0.42 -13.54
CA ARG A 90 -58.47 1.22 -14.55
C ARG A 90 -59.12 2.49 -13.99
N GLY A 91 -58.78 3.61 -14.54
CA GLY A 91 -59.24 4.94 -14.12
C GLY A 91 -58.38 5.60 -13.03
N HIS A 92 -57.33 4.94 -12.61
CA HIS A 92 -56.38 5.46 -11.65
C HIS A 92 -54.94 5.23 -12.12
N LEU A 93 -54.07 6.22 -11.92
CA LEU A 93 -52.64 6.14 -12.18
C LEU A 93 -51.92 6.59 -10.93
N VAL A 94 -51.13 5.70 -10.33
CA VAL A 94 -50.45 5.96 -9.05
C VAL A 94 -48.94 5.79 -9.23
N ASP A 95 -48.19 6.77 -8.71
CA ASP A 95 -46.70 6.78 -8.70
C ASP A 95 -46.03 6.60 -10.09
N PHE A 96 -46.68 7.14 -11.13
CA PHE A 96 -46.12 7.09 -12.47
C PHE A 96 -45.11 8.18 -12.70
N GLU A 97 -43.88 7.81 -12.98
CA GLU A 97 -42.81 8.75 -13.30
C GLU A 97 -42.78 9.02 -14.81
N THR A 98 -42.85 10.30 -15.19
CA THR A 98 -42.79 10.75 -16.57
C THR A 98 -42.13 12.12 -16.68
N GLU A 99 -41.99 12.65 -17.89
CA GLU A 99 -41.48 13.99 -18.14
C GLU A 99 -42.59 14.96 -18.49
N ILE A 100 -42.43 16.19 -18.08
CA ILE A 100 -43.24 17.32 -18.49
C ILE A 100 -42.43 18.34 -19.30
N VAL A 101 -43.14 19.20 -20.04
CA VAL A 101 -42.62 20.36 -20.73
C VAL A 101 -43.11 21.61 -20.03
N ARG A 102 -42.18 22.44 -19.57
CA ARG A 102 -42.45 23.73 -18.93
C ARG A 102 -42.68 24.82 -19.98
N LYS A 103 -43.22 25.96 -19.56
CA LYS A 103 -43.46 27.13 -20.43
C LYS A 103 -42.21 27.60 -21.17
N ASP A 104 -41.02 27.51 -20.54
CA ASP A 104 -39.72 27.86 -21.13
C ASP A 104 -39.18 26.79 -22.10
N GLY A 105 -39.92 25.73 -22.34
CA GLY A 105 -39.54 24.62 -23.21
C GLY A 105 -38.62 23.57 -22.56
N LYS A 106 -38.17 23.78 -21.31
CA LYS A 106 -37.39 22.80 -20.59
C LYS A 106 -38.24 21.62 -20.17
N ARG A 107 -37.61 20.44 -20.21
CA ARG A 107 -38.22 19.22 -19.67
C ARG A 107 -37.84 19.04 -18.20
N GLY A 108 -38.72 18.40 -17.45
CA GLY A 108 -38.47 18.06 -16.05
C GLY A 108 -39.16 16.76 -15.67
N PRO A 109 -38.51 15.93 -14.87
CA PRO A 109 -39.12 14.68 -14.39
C PRO A 109 -40.14 15.01 -13.30
N ILE A 110 -41.30 14.37 -13.40
CA ILE A 110 -42.35 14.43 -12.39
C ILE A 110 -42.82 13.04 -12.01
N ARG A 111 -43.39 12.97 -10.83
CA ARG A 111 -44.23 11.85 -10.41
C ARG A 111 -45.69 12.30 -10.50
N LEU A 112 -46.46 11.49 -11.23
CA LEU A 112 -47.85 11.74 -11.53
C LEU A 112 -48.74 10.73 -10.83
N CYS A 113 -49.77 11.23 -10.12
CA CYS A 113 -50.96 10.46 -9.77
C CYS A 113 -52.15 11.09 -10.52
N CYS A 114 -52.94 10.29 -11.22
CA CYS A 114 -54.06 10.78 -12.01
C CYS A 114 -55.30 9.90 -11.78
N ALA A 115 -56.47 10.51 -11.83
CA ALA A 115 -57.73 9.81 -11.74
C ALA A 115 -58.75 10.36 -12.74
N LEU A 116 -59.63 9.49 -13.21
CA LEU A 116 -60.81 9.88 -14.02
C LEU A 116 -61.82 10.61 -13.12
N LEU A 117 -62.32 11.72 -13.62
CA LEU A 117 -63.45 12.41 -13.02
C LEU A 117 -64.73 11.91 -13.70
N GLN A 118 -65.69 11.51 -12.87
CA GLN A 118 -66.97 10.95 -13.35
C GLN A 118 -68.15 11.66 -12.68
N GLU A 119 -69.17 11.93 -13.49
CA GLU A 119 -70.45 12.41 -13.02
C GLU A 119 -71.54 11.48 -13.51
N ASN A 120 -72.33 10.88 -12.58
CA ASN A 120 -73.40 9.93 -12.91
C ASN A 120 -73.00 8.83 -13.90
N THR A 121 -71.83 8.20 -13.72
CA THR A 121 -71.24 7.17 -14.60
C THR A 121 -70.69 7.66 -15.95
N HIS A 122 -70.72 8.94 -16.22
CA HIS A 122 -70.14 9.52 -17.43
C HIS A 122 -68.80 10.18 -17.07
N GLU A 123 -67.81 9.86 -17.85
CA GLU A 123 -66.48 10.52 -17.72
C GLU A 123 -66.59 11.98 -18.15
N ILE A 124 -66.15 12.87 -17.28
CA ILE A 124 -66.20 14.33 -17.53
C ILE A 124 -64.78 14.94 -17.65
N GLY A 125 -63.74 14.16 -17.37
CA GLY A 125 -62.36 14.62 -17.48
C GLY A 125 -61.41 13.84 -16.61
N THR A 126 -60.24 14.45 -16.33
CA THR A 126 -59.18 13.88 -15.46
C THR A 126 -58.68 14.90 -14.45
N ILE A 127 -58.22 14.40 -13.32
CA ILE A 127 -57.46 15.16 -12.34
C ILE A 127 -56.09 14.55 -12.14
N GLY A 128 -55.02 15.35 -12.24
CA GLY A 128 -53.63 14.93 -12.03
C GLY A 128 -52.98 15.67 -10.87
N PHE A 129 -52.20 14.94 -10.09
CA PHE A 129 -51.35 15.45 -9.02
C PHE A 129 -49.90 15.27 -9.45
N PHE A 130 -49.16 16.36 -9.47
CA PHE A 130 -47.81 16.45 -10.03
C PHE A 130 -46.81 16.80 -8.93
N THR A 131 -45.85 15.92 -8.70
CA THR A 131 -44.72 16.18 -7.81
C THR A 131 -43.43 16.33 -8.64
N ASP A 132 -42.77 17.47 -8.55
CA ASP A 132 -41.45 17.65 -9.18
C ASP A 132 -40.41 16.82 -8.44
N ILE A 133 -39.77 15.87 -9.13
CA ILE A 133 -38.75 14.98 -8.57
C ILE A 133 -37.33 15.33 -9.05
N SER A 134 -37.14 16.50 -9.66
CA SER A 134 -35.84 16.93 -10.22
C SER A 134 -34.75 16.98 -9.15
N GLU A 135 -35.06 17.58 -7.99
CA GLU A 135 -34.09 17.67 -6.88
C GLU A 135 -33.74 16.31 -6.33
N ARG A 136 -34.72 15.45 -6.12
CA ARG A 136 -34.52 14.06 -5.63
C ARG A 136 -33.62 13.27 -6.58
N ARG A 137 -33.91 13.32 -7.91
CA ARG A 137 -33.09 12.63 -8.92
C ARG A 137 -31.67 13.20 -8.97
N ALA A 138 -31.50 14.51 -8.96
CA ALA A 138 -30.20 15.13 -8.98
C ALA A 138 -29.35 14.78 -7.75
N LEU A 139 -29.96 14.69 -6.54
CA LEU A 139 -29.28 14.25 -5.34
C LEU A 139 -28.88 12.77 -5.43
N GLN A 140 -29.76 11.92 -5.95
CA GLN A 140 -29.48 10.49 -6.14
C GLN A 140 -28.36 10.26 -7.15
N GLU A 141 -28.38 10.94 -8.28
CA GLU A 141 -27.31 10.89 -9.29
C GLU A 141 -25.97 11.34 -8.73
N ARG A 142 -25.94 12.48 -8.00
CA ARG A 142 -24.72 12.96 -7.34
C ARG A 142 -24.19 11.97 -6.30
N PHE A 143 -25.08 11.30 -5.57
CA PHE A 143 -24.68 10.30 -4.60
C PHE A 143 -24.02 9.09 -5.29
N LEU A 144 -24.64 8.57 -6.34
CA LEU A 144 -24.10 7.44 -7.13
C LEU A 144 -22.77 7.83 -7.78
N GLU A 145 -22.69 8.99 -8.42
CA GLU A 145 -21.44 9.49 -9.00
C GLU A 145 -20.32 9.63 -7.96
N SER A 146 -20.66 10.13 -6.77
CA SER A 146 -19.69 10.26 -5.68
C SER A 146 -19.22 8.91 -5.15
N GLU A 147 -20.13 7.93 -5.05
CA GLU A 147 -19.80 6.57 -4.63
C GLU A 147 -18.90 5.87 -5.65
N GLU A 148 -19.26 5.95 -6.94
CA GLU A 148 -18.43 5.37 -8.01
C GLU A 148 -17.04 6.01 -8.08
N ARG A 149 -16.97 7.32 -7.93
CA ARG A 149 -15.69 8.05 -7.88
C ARG A 149 -14.84 7.62 -6.69
N PHE A 150 -15.45 7.53 -5.50
CA PHE A 150 -14.76 7.05 -4.31
C PHE A 150 -14.25 5.62 -4.51
N ARG A 151 -15.09 4.71 -4.98
CA ARG A 151 -14.74 3.31 -5.26
C ARG A 151 -13.59 3.23 -6.28
N GLY A 152 -13.67 3.99 -7.36
CA GLY A 152 -12.62 4.04 -8.38
C GLY A 152 -11.27 4.47 -7.82
N ILE A 153 -11.22 5.54 -7.02
CA ILE A 153 -9.98 6.01 -6.38
C ILE A 153 -9.46 4.99 -5.36
N PHE A 154 -10.34 4.43 -4.54
CA PHE A 154 -9.99 3.47 -3.51
C PHE A 154 -9.40 2.19 -4.10
N GLU A 155 -10.06 1.62 -5.13
CA GLU A 155 -9.61 0.36 -5.75
C GLU A 155 -8.37 0.54 -6.65
N SER A 156 -8.18 1.72 -7.25
CA SER A 156 -7.02 1.98 -8.12
C SER A 156 -5.78 2.48 -7.36
N ALA A 157 -5.87 2.68 -6.06
CA ALA A 157 -4.74 3.12 -5.25
C ALA A 157 -3.61 2.07 -5.29
N ARG A 158 -2.36 2.54 -5.50
CA ARG A 158 -1.18 1.68 -5.56
C ARG A 158 -0.73 1.14 -4.21
N ASP A 159 -1.10 1.82 -3.14
CA ASP A 159 -0.83 1.37 -1.77
C ASP A 159 -2.02 0.55 -1.26
N ALA A 160 -1.75 -0.45 -0.45
CA ALA A 160 -2.78 -1.21 0.22
C ALA A 160 -3.48 -0.35 1.27
N ILE A 161 -4.80 -0.23 1.18
CA ILE A 161 -5.61 0.58 2.10
C ILE A 161 -6.55 -0.34 2.85
N VAL A 162 -6.49 -0.29 4.19
CA VAL A 162 -7.33 -1.07 5.08
C VAL A 162 -8.01 -0.12 6.07
N SER A 163 -9.33 -0.18 6.17
CA SER A 163 -10.12 0.59 7.13
C SER A 163 -10.58 -0.31 8.27
N VAL A 164 -10.40 0.12 9.51
CA VAL A 164 -10.65 -0.68 10.73
C VAL A 164 -11.65 0.06 11.61
N GLY A 165 -12.65 -0.66 12.09
CA GLY A 165 -13.65 -0.16 13.01
C GLY A 165 -13.16 -0.07 14.45
N GLU A 166 -13.99 0.49 15.32
CA GLU A 166 -13.71 0.65 16.75
C GLU A 166 -13.56 -0.72 17.48
N ASP A 167 -14.17 -1.76 16.94
CA ASP A 167 -14.06 -3.15 17.44
C ASP A 167 -12.76 -3.85 16.99
N GLY A 168 -11.89 -3.17 16.25
CA GLY A 168 -10.64 -3.71 15.73
C GLY A 168 -10.79 -4.60 14.50
N LYS A 169 -11.99 -4.69 13.92
CA LYS A 169 -12.24 -5.46 12.71
C LYS A 169 -12.07 -4.62 11.47
N VAL A 170 -11.60 -5.25 10.41
CA VAL A 170 -11.47 -4.62 9.10
C VAL A 170 -12.86 -4.39 8.51
N LEU A 171 -13.16 -3.15 8.15
CA LEU A 171 -14.39 -2.73 7.50
C LEU A 171 -14.26 -2.80 5.97
N LEU A 172 -13.14 -2.30 5.44
CA LEU A 172 -12.86 -2.22 4.02
C LEU A 172 -11.38 -2.50 3.76
N ALA A 173 -11.11 -3.14 2.64
CA ALA A 173 -9.77 -3.33 2.08
C ALA A 173 -9.86 -3.10 0.57
N ASN A 174 -8.91 -2.37 -0.01
CA ASN A 174 -8.87 -2.18 -1.46
C ASN A 174 -8.20 -3.37 -2.15
N ARG A 175 -8.29 -3.39 -3.49
CA ARG A 175 -7.70 -4.45 -4.32
C ARG A 175 -6.22 -4.68 -4.01
N THR A 176 -5.44 -3.61 -3.88
CA THR A 176 -4.01 -3.70 -3.57
C THR A 176 -3.75 -4.38 -2.22
N ALA A 177 -4.62 -4.17 -1.21
CA ALA A 177 -4.51 -4.85 0.07
C ALA A 177 -4.75 -6.37 -0.06
N HIS A 178 -5.72 -6.78 -0.88
CA HIS A 178 -5.95 -8.20 -1.17
C HIS A 178 -4.79 -8.83 -1.91
N GLU A 179 -4.24 -8.16 -2.92
CA GLU A 179 -3.08 -8.61 -3.69
C GLU A 179 -1.83 -8.71 -2.81
N LEU A 180 -1.51 -7.68 -2.03
CA LEU A 180 -0.35 -7.64 -1.14
C LEU A 180 -0.41 -8.75 -0.07
N LEU A 181 -1.56 -8.88 0.59
CA LEU A 181 -1.71 -9.82 1.70
C LEU A 181 -2.09 -11.24 1.25
N GLY A 182 -2.40 -11.44 -0.03
CA GLY A 182 -2.72 -12.75 -0.61
C GLY A 182 -4.08 -13.32 -0.15
N TYR A 183 -5.04 -12.47 0.18
CA TYR A 183 -6.41 -12.86 0.52
C TYR A 183 -7.35 -12.63 -0.65
N ASP A 184 -8.39 -13.48 -0.74
CA ASP A 184 -9.50 -13.27 -1.65
C ASP A 184 -10.32 -12.03 -1.24
N GLU A 185 -11.14 -11.47 -2.14
CA GLU A 185 -11.89 -10.22 -1.91
C GLU A 185 -12.73 -10.21 -0.63
N ASP A 186 -13.31 -11.34 -0.24
CA ASP A 186 -14.10 -11.47 0.99
C ASP A 186 -13.25 -11.89 2.22
N GLY A 187 -11.94 -12.10 2.04
CA GLY A 187 -11.08 -12.72 3.06
C GLY A 187 -10.55 -11.75 4.12
N ILE A 188 -10.55 -10.46 3.84
CA ILE A 188 -10.03 -9.42 4.76
C ILE A 188 -11.16 -8.73 5.53
N PRO A 189 -12.28 -8.30 4.93
CA PRO A 189 -13.38 -7.67 5.66
C PRO A 189 -13.92 -8.57 6.78
N GLY A 190 -14.14 -8.00 7.97
CA GLY A 190 -14.58 -8.71 9.16
C GLY A 190 -13.47 -9.40 9.97
N MET A 191 -12.24 -9.50 9.44
CA MET A 191 -11.08 -10.04 10.15
C MET A 191 -10.61 -9.05 11.23
N GLU A 192 -10.05 -9.56 12.33
CA GLU A 192 -9.31 -8.74 13.29
C GLU A 192 -8.02 -8.21 12.67
N ALA A 193 -7.86 -6.88 12.59
CA ALA A 193 -6.71 -6.24 11.96
C ALA A 193 -5.36 -6.66 12.57
N ILE A 194 -5.35 -7.04 13.86
CA ILE A 194 -4.15 -7.55 14.54
C ILE A 194 -3.56 -8.81 13.89
N ARG A 195 -4.38 -9.61 13.21
CA ARG A 195 -3.93 -10.82 12.51
C ARG A 195 -3.04 -10.53 11.29
N LEU A 196 -3.09 -9.29 10.79
CA LEU A 196 -2.23 -8.84 9.70
C LEU A 196 -0.79 -8.56 10.16
N PHE A 197 -0.49 -8.71 11.46
CA PHE A 197 0.83 -8.43 12.02
C PHE A 197 1.41 -9.65 12.73
N PRO A 198 2.74 -9.86 12.70
CA PRO A 198 3.38 -10.89 13.51
C PRO A 198 3.10 -10.69 15.00
N SER A 199 2.93 -11.78 15.74
CA SER A 199 2.58 -11.76 17.17
C SER A 199 3.53 -10.91 18.03
N ARG A 200 4.81 -10.83 17.67
CA ARG A 200 5.81 -9.97 18.34
C ARG A 200 5.50 -8.46 18.25
N PHE A 201 4.61 -8.06 17.36
CA PHE A 201 4.15 -6.67 17.23
C PHE A 201 2.76 -6.42 17.84
N ALA A 202 2.13 -7.43 18.45
CA ALA A 202 0.79 -7.32 19.01
C ALA A 202 0.68 -6.23 20.09
N ASP A 203 1.65 -6.15 20.99
CA ASP A 203 1.67 -5.14 22.04
C ASP A 203 1.97 -3.74 21.50
N TYR A 204 2.88 -3.65 20.52
CA TYR A 204 3.16 -2.41 19.80
C TYR A 204 1.92 -1.91 19.05
N TRP A 205 1.16 -2.81 18.41
CA TRP A 205 -0.10 -2.45 17.75
C TRP A 205 -1.14 -1.91 18.73
N LYS A 206 -1.28 -2.53 19.89
CA LYS A 206 -2.15 -2.05 20.96
C LYS A 206 -1.74 -0.66 21.44
N GLU A 207 -0.46 -0.41 21.64
CA GLU A 207 0.06 0.91 21.97
C GLU A 207 -0.21 1.94 20.88
N VAL A 208 0.06 1.62 19.63
CA VAL A 208 -0.17 2.51 18.48
C VAL A 208 -1.66 2.83 18.33
N SER A 209 -2.53 1.83 18.45
CA SER A 209 -3.99 2.00 18.38
C SER A 209 -4.53 2.82 19.55
N LEU A 210 -4.02 2.61 20.76
CA LEU A 210 -4.39 3.39 21.95
C LEU A 210 -3.82 4.82 21.93
N TYR A 211 -2.68 5.03 21.30
CA TYR A 211 -2.00 6.32 21.24
C TYR A 211 -2.65 7.28 20.23
N THR A 212 -3.17 6.75 19.12
CA THR A 212 -4.03 7.52 18.21
C THR A 212 -5.32 7.95 18.88
N SER A 213 -5.82 7.15 19.84
CA SER A 213 -7.03 7.41 20.61
C SER A 213 -6.92 8.55 21.63
N ARG A 214 -5.72 9.00 21.98
CA ARG A 214 -5.47 10.01 23.05
C ARG A 214 -5.11 11.41 22.53
N ARG A 215 -4.98 11.62 21.22
CA ARG A 215 -4.69 12.92 20.60
C ARG A 215 -5.82 13.33 19.66
N ASP A 216 -5.88 14.63 19.35
CA ASP A 216 -6.92 15.21 18.49
C ASP A 216 -7.13 14.41 17.18
N PRO A 217 -8.41 14.17 16.81
CA PRO A 217 -8.77 13.52 15.55
C PRO A 217 -8.16 14.31 14.37
N GLY A 218 -7.37 13.62 13.53
CA GLY A 218 -6.73 14.23 12.36
C GLY A 218 -5.20 14.20 12.38
N HIS A 219 -4.56 13.63 13.42
CA HIS A 219 -3.12 13.41 13.40
C HIS A 219 -2.78 12.13 12.61
N GLU A 220 -2.04 12.30 11.51
CA GLU A 220 -1.41 11.21 10.79
C GLU A 220 -0.14 10.77 11.53
N ARG A 221 0.01 9.46 11.78
CA ARG A 221 1.32 8.85 12.01
C ARG A 221 1.84 8.31 10.70
N GLY A 222 2.80 9.02 10.14
CA GLY A 222 3.50 8.57 8.94
C GLY A 222 4.75 7.75 9.28
N ASN A 223 5.09 6.83 8.36
CA ASN A 223 6.41 6.21 8.23
C ASN A 223 6.85 5.25 9.33
N ILE A 224 5.96 4.37 9.78
CA ILE A 224 6.35 3.26 10.64
C ILE A 224 6.71 2.06 9.75
N GLU A 225 7.97 1.62 9.78
CA GLU A 225 8.38 0.41 9.07
C GLU A 225 8.19 -0.81 9.98
N LEU A 226 7.39 -1.75 9.51
CA LEU A 226 7.13 -3.01 10.21
C LEU A 226 6.70 -4.08 9.19
N PRO A 227 6.82 -5.38 9.52
CA PRO A 227 6.30 -6.44 8.67
C PRO A 227 4.81 -6.64 8.88
N VAL A 228 4.11 -6.97 7.79
CA VAL A 228 2.75 -7.54 7.81
C VAL A 228 2.79 -9.01 7.40
N LEU A 229 1.79 -9.77 7.81
CA LEU A 229 1.65 -11.19 7.47
C LEU A 229 0.71 -11.37 6.28
N SER A 230 1.17 -12.06 5.27
CA SER A 230 0.30 -12.57 4.21
C SER A 230 -0.52 -13.79 4.69
N LYS A 231 -1.53 -14.19 3.91
CA LYS A 231 -2.32 -15.42 4.13
C LYS A 231 -1.45 -16.68 4.21
N SER A 232 -0.32 -16.69 3.51
CA SER A 232 0.65 -17.81 3.56
C SER A 232 1.53 -17.80 4.80
N GLY A 233 1.48 -16.76 5.64
CA GLY A 233 2.35 -16.57 6.80
C GLY A 233 3.69 -15.91 6.45
N ALA A 234 3.93 -15.50 5.21
CA ALA A 234 5.12 -14.77 4.83
C ALA A 234 5.07 -13.33 5.37
N GLU A 235 6.21 -12.86 5.88
CA GLU A 235 6.36 -11.47 6.34
C GLU A 235 6.74 -10.57 5.18
N ILE A 236 5.94 -9.53 4.97
CA ILE A 236 6.16 -8.50 3.94
C ILE A 236 6.51 -7.20 4.65
N PRO A 237 7.68 -6.61 4.39
CA PRO A 237 8.05 -5.33 4.99
C PRO A 237 7.21 -4.22 4.37
N VAL A 238 6.49 -3.49 5.21
CA VAL A 238 5.68 -2.34 4.77
C VAL A 238 6.02 -1.08 5.52
N GLN A 239 5.76 0.04 4.87
CA GLN A 239 5.69 1.36 5.49
C GLN A 239 4.22 1.63 5.81
N LEU A 240 3.89 1.71 7.10
CA LEU A 240 2.54 1.94 7.61
C LEU A 240 2.31 3.42 7.90
N THR A 241 1.21 3.94 7.38
CA THR A 241 0.64 5.24 7.77
C THR A 241 -0.75 5.01 8.36
N LEU A 242 -1.03 5.61 9.51
CA LEU A 242 -2.32 5.51 10.18
C LEU A 242 -2.99 6.88 10.25
N ALA A 243 -4.24 6.94 9.86
CA ALA A 243 -5.12 8.08 10.02
C ALA A 243 -6.39 7.66 10.78
N GLU A 244 -6.90 8.54 11.62
CA GLU A 244 -8.14 8.32 12.39
C GLU A 244 -9.17 9.38 12.05
N LYS A 245 -10.42 8.97 11.90
CA LYS A 245 -11.55 9.86 11.67
C LYS A 245 -12.80 9.38 12.41
N ILE A 246 -13.58 10.31 12.96
CA ILE A 246 -14.89 10.02 13.54
C ILE A 246 -15.95 10.25 12.45
N VAL A 247 -16.68 9.19 12.08
CA VAL A 247 -17.76 9.22 11.11
C VAL A 247 -19.06 8.78 11.78
N ARG A 248 -20.04 9.67 11.85
CA ARG A 248 -21.34 9.42 12.52
C ARG A 248 -21.22 8.91 13.96
N GLY A 249 -20.24 9.41 14.72
CA GLY A 249 -19.98 9.02 16.09
C GLY A 249 -19.18 7.72 16.26
N GLN A 250 -18.85 7.01 15.17
CA GLN A 250 -18.00 5.82 15.18
C GLN A 250 -16.58 6.19 14.79
N ARG A 251 -15.61 5.63 15.50
CA ARG A 251 -14.18 5.80 15.20
C ARG A 251 -13.76 4.82 14.12
N ILE A 252 -13.17 5.36 13.06
CA ILE A 252 -12.61 4.58 11.95
C ILE A 252 -11.13 4.91 11.84
N GLN A 253 -10.29 3.89 11.86
CA GLN A 253 -8.87 3.97 11.58
C GLN A 253 -8.60 3.51 10.16
N THR A 254 -7.84 4.28 9.38
CA THR A 254 -7.40 3.90 8.05
C THR A 254 -5.90 3.67 8.07
N ALA A 255 -5.50 2.45 7.73
CA ALA A 255 -4.12 2.05 7.56
C ALA A 255 -3.78 2.06 6.06
N ILE A 256 -2.71 2.75 5.70
CA ILE A 256 -2.11 2.69 4.36
C ILE A 256 -0.80 1.93 4.49
N LEU A 257 -0.69 0.82 3.76
CA LEU A 257 0.45 -0.09 3.77
C LEU A 257 1.15 0.01 2.41
N ARG A 258 2.35 0.57 2.39
CA ARG A 258 3.20 0.61 1.20
C ARG A 258 4.22 -0.52 1.29
N ASP A 259 4.24 -1.41 0.32
CA ASP A 259 5.30 -2.41 0.19
C ASP A 259 6.64 -1.73 -0.04
N ILE A 260 7.62 -2.09 0.80
CA ILE A 260 9.00 -1.59 0.72
C ILE A 260 10.01 -2.72 0.46
N SER A 261 9.57 -3.87 -0.02
CA SER A 261 10.42 -5.04 -0.30
C SER A 261 11.52 -4.69 -1.30
N ASP A 262 11.16 -4.07 -2.42
CA ASP A 262 12.11 -3.67 -3.45
C ASP A 262 13.13 -2.65 -2.92
N ARG A 263 12.66 -1.68 -2.12
CA ARG A 263 13.55 -0.68 -1.49
C ARG A 263 14.54 -1.33 -0.56
N LYS A 264 14.08 -2.25 0.32
CA LYS A 264 14.98 -2.96 1.25
C LYS A 264 15.94 -3.90 0.54
N ALA A 265 15.50 -4.57 -0.52
CA ALA A 265 16.39 -5.40 -1.34
C ALA A 265 17.49 -4.54 -2.00
N LEU A 266 17.15 -3.39 -2.55
CA LEU A 266 18.11 -2.47 -3.16
C LEU A 266 19.06 -1.86 -2.11
N GLU A 267 18.56 -1.48 -0.94
CA GLU A 267 19.38 -0.98 0.17
C GLU A 267 20.40 -2.04 0.62
N GLU A 268 20.01 -3.31 0.73
CA GLU A 268 20.90 -4.40 1.10
C GLU A 268 21.91 -4.71 -0.02
N GLU A 269 21.48 -4.67 -1.29
CA GLU A 269 22.37 -4.82 -2.43
C GLU A 269 23.45 -3.71 -2.43
N LEU A 270 23.05 -2.45 -2.29
CA LEU A 270 23.97 -1.33 -2.19
C LEU A 270 24.90 -1.47 -0.98
N ARG A 271 24.40 -1.95 0.15
CA ARG A 271 25.20 -2.24 1.32
C ARG A 271 26.27 -3.28 1.02
N LEU A 272 25.86 -4.40 0.40
CA LEU A 272 26.78 -5.47 0.02
C LEU A 272 27.82 -4.98 -0.99
N GLN A 273 27.44 -4.23 -2.02
CA GLN A 273 28.36 -3.63 -2.99
C GLN A 273 29.37 -2.68 -2.31
N SER A 274 28.94 -1.95 -1.28
CA SER A 274 29.83 -1.04 -0.53
C SER A 274 30.84 -1.75 0.36
N ILE A 275 30.58 -2.99 0.80
CA ILE A 275 31.42 -3.71 1.77
C ILE A 275 32.12 -4.92 1.19
N THR A 276 31.81 -5.36 -0.04
CA THR A 276 32.45 -6.51 -0.70
C THR A 276 33.37 -6.07 -1.84
N ASP A 277 34.28 -6.96 -2.20
CA ASP A 277 35.09 -6.88 -3.42
C ASP A 277 34.36 -7.62 -4.55
N PRO A 278 34.08 -6.95 -5.70
CA PRO A 278 33.26 -7.54 -6.76
C PRO A 278 33.92 -8.69 -7.50
N LEU A 279 35.26 -8.80 -7.49
CA LEU A 279 35.96 -9.87 -8.16
C LEU A 279 35.94 -11.17 -7.33
N THR A 280 36.26 -11.07 -6.06
CA THR A 280 36.46 -12.24 -5.21
C THR A 280 35.25 -12.57 -4.35
N GLY A 281 34.29 -11.63 -4.19
CA GLY A 281 33.13 -11.76 -3.31
C GLY A 281 33.48 -11.79 -1.80
N LEU A 282 34.74 -11.57 -1.43
CA LEU A 282 35.14 -11.33 -0.05
C LEU A 282 34.78 -9.91 0.38
N TYR A 283 34.84 -9.64 1.67
CA TYR A 283 34.69 -8.26 2.13
C TYR A 283 35.88 -7.39 1.69
N ASN A 284 35.66 -6.08 1.55
CA ASN A 284 36.69 -5.15 1.15
C ASN A 284 37.46 -4.58 2.38
N ARG A 285 38.53 -3.83 2.09
CA ARG A 285 39.37 -3.17 3.10
C ARG A 285 38.59 -2.28 4.08
N ARG A 286 37.53 -1.55 3.58
CA ARG A 286 36.74 -0.67 4.44
C ARG A 286 35.98 -1.48 5.51
N HIS A 287 35.42 -2.59 5.11
CA HIS A 287 34.71 -3.47 6.03
C HIS A 287 35.66 -4.14 7.04
N PHE A 288 36.89 -4.51 6.61
CA PHE A 288 37.94 -5.00 7.52
C PHE A 288 38.21 -4.02 8.66
N LEU A 289 38.48 -2.74 8.33
CA LEU A 289 38.80 -1.75 9.35
C LEU A 289 37.66 -1.56 10.37
N ALA A 290 36.43 -1.56 9.90
CA ALA A 290 35.23 -1.44 10.76
C ALA A 290 35.06 -2.67 11.68
N LEU A 291 35.27 -3.88 11.15
CA LEU A 291 35.11 -5.11 11.92
C LEU A 291 36.26 -5.31 12.90
N ALA A 292 37.50 -5.08 12.47
CA ALA A 292 38.71 -5.18 13.31
C ALA A 292 38.68 -4.20 14.50
N ALA A 293 38.16 -2.97 14.30
CA ALA A 293 37.98 -2.00 15.38
C ALA A 293 36.98 -2.54 16.45
N LYS A 294 35.87 -3.11 16.05
CA LYS A 294 34.92 -3.74 16.99
C LYS A 294 35.53 -4.93 17.75
N GLU A 295 36.31 -5.76 17.04
CA GLU A 295 36.97 -6.90 17.66
C GLU A 295 38.07 -6.47 18.62
N ALA A 296 38.80 -5.37 18.34
CA ALA A 296 39.78 -4.80 19.26
C ALA A 296 39.13 -4.31 20.56
N GLU A 297 37.98 -3.63 20.48
CA GLU A 297 37.23 -3.25 21.68
C GLU A 297 36.77 -4.49 22.50
N ARG A 298 36.27 -5.53 21.82
CA ARG A 298 35.85 -6.78 22.42
C ARG A 298 37.03 -7.48 23.10
N SER A 299 38.14 -7.63 22.38
CA SER A 299 39.39 -8.23 22.87
C SER A 299 39.93 -7.51 24.12
N THR A 300 39.95 -6.19 24.09
CA THR A 300 40.44 -5.38 25.23
C THR A 300 39.55 -5.55 26.47
N ARG A 301 38.20 -5.59 26.27
CA ARG A 301 37.23 -5.75 27.38
C ARG A 301 37.28 -7.12 27.99
N ASN A 302 37.28 -8.17 27.15
CA ASN A 302 37.12 -9.56 27.59
C ASN A 302 38.44 -10.29 27.75
N ARG A 303 39.58 -9.69 27.36
CA ARG A 303 40.95 -10.32 27.35
C ARG A 303 40.99 -11.58 26.49
N ILE A 304 40.22 -11.60 25.40
CA ILE A 304 40.19 -12.71 24.44
C ILE A 304 41.07 -12.30 23.24
N PRO A 305 42.08 -13.10 22.86
CA PRO A 305 42.96 -12.76 21.74
C PRO A 305 42.21 -12.82 20.40
N PHE A 306 42.63 -12.02 19.44
CA PHE A 306 42.35 -12.27 18.04
C PHE A 306 43.59 -11.99 17.18
N SER A 307 43.64 -12.66 16.03
CA SER A 307 44.77 -12.57 15.12
C SER A 307 44.34 -12.15 13.73
N VAL A 308 45.26 -11.63 12.96
CA VAL A 308 45.06 -11.38 11.53
C VAL A 308 46.12 -12.11 10.71
N LEU A 309 45.71 -12.61 9.55
CA LEU A 309 46.59 -13.12 8.51
C LEU A 309 46.65 -12.08 7.40
N LEU A 310 47.84 -11.66 7.00
CA LEU A 310 48.04 -10.92 5.74
C LEU A 310 48.66 -11.88 4.73
N ILE A 311 48.02 -12.01 3.59
CA ILE A 311 48.31 -13.00 2.56
C ILE A 311 48.60 -12.27 1.27
N ASP A 312 49.65 -12.68 0.59
CA ASP A 312 50.02 -12.12 -0.72
C ASP A 312 50.32 -13.26 -1.70
N VAL A 313 49.86 -13.09 -2.94
CA VAL A 313 50.11 -14.06 -4.01
C VAL A 313 51.51 -13.91 -4.56
N ASP A 314 52.34 -14.91 -4.36
CA ASP A 314 53.73 -14.89 -4.77
C ASP A 314 53.91 -14.71 -6.29
N ARG A 315 54.70 -13.69 -6.68
CA ARG A 315 55.05 -13.38 -8.08
C ARG A 315 53.81 -13.06 -8.94
N PHE A 316 52.74 -12.54 -8.38
CA PHE A 316 51.49 -12.29 -9.07
C PHE A 316 51.67 -11.37 -10.30
N LYS A 317 52.50 -10.32 -10.17
CA LYS A 317 52.81 -9.44 -11.31
C LYS A 317 53.43 -10.23 -12.48
N GLN A 318 54.39 -11.15 -12.20
CA GLN A 318 55.01 -11.97 -13.23
C GLN A 318 54.00 -12.91 -13.91
N TYR A 319 53.04 -13.41 -13.12
CA TYR A 319 51.97 -14.24 -13.67
C TYR A 319 51.09 -13.41 -14.60
N ASN A 320 50.66 -12.21 -14.21
CA ASN A 320 49.89 -11.30 -15.05
C ASN A 320 50.64 -10.87 -16.30
N ASP A 321 51.93 -10.57 -16.20
CA ASP A 321 52.75 -10.17 -17.34
C ASP A 321 52.89 -11.31 -18.35
N ALA A 322 52.89 -12.57 -17.90
CA ALA A 322 53.00 -13.74 -18.74
C ALA A 322 51.67 -14.17 -19.38
N PHE A 323 50.56 -14.13 -18.63
CA PHE A 323 49.28 -14.75 -19.00
C PHE A 323 48.11 -13.80 -19.14
N GLY A 324 48.31 -12.51 -18.80
CA GLY A 324 47.30 -11.47 -18.83
C GLY A 324 46.49 -11.38 -17.57
N HIS A 325 45.82 -10.21 -17.39
CA HIS A 325 45.06 -9.89 -16.18
C HIS A 325 43.85 -10.80 -15.97
N LEU A 326 43.21 -11.29 -17.04
CA LEU A 326 42.05 -12.19 -16.92
C LEU A 326 42.42 -13.54 -16.28
N GLU A 327 43.62 -14.05 -16.56
CA GLU A 327 44.11 -15.28 -15.91
C GLU A 327 44.52 -15.02 -14.47
N GLY A 328 45.10 -13.85 -14.19
CA GLY A 328 45.38 -13.41 -12.83
C GLY A 328 44.10 -13.25 -11.98
N ASP A 329 43.05 -12.72 -12.56
CA ASP A 329 41.75 -12.60 -11.89
C ASP A 329 41.21 -13.98 -11.45
N LYS A 330 41.40 -15.04 -12.25
CA LYS A 330 41.03 -16.41 -11.86
C LYS A 330 41.80 -16.91 -10.65
N VAL A 331 43.08 -16.55 -10.53
CA VAL A 331 43.91 -16.86 -9.35
C VAL A 331 43.36 -16.17 -8.11
N LEU A 332 43.00 -14.89 -8.22
CA LEU A 332 42.43 -14.14 -7.10
C LEU A 332 41.06 -14.67 -6.69
N VAL A 333 40.20 -15.03 -7.64
CA VAL A 333 38.88 -15.66 -7.37
C VAL A 333 39.10 -16.99 -6.63
N ALA A 334 40.02 -17.85 -7.12
CA ALA A 334 40.33 -19.13 -6.49
C ALA A 334 40.84 -18.96 -5.05
N LEU A 335 41.69 -17.93 -4.80
CA LEU A 335 42.14 -17.62 -3.43
C LEU A 335 40.97 -17.16 -2.55
N GLY A 336 40.07 -16.34 -3.06
CA GLY A 336 38.87 -15.92 -2.36
C GLY A 336 37.97 -17.11 -1.98
N GLU A 337 37.80 -18.10 -2.87
CA GLU A 337 37.08 -19.33 -2.58
C GLU A 337 37.78 -20.21 -1.54
N GLU A 338 39.12 -20.32 -1.64
CA GLU A 338 39.92 -21.10 -0.69
C GLU A 338 39.86 -20.48 0.72
N ILE A 339 39.89 -19.16 0.84
CA ILE A 339 39.66 -18.46 2.11
C ILE A 339 38.29 -18.83 2.68
N ARG A 340 37.21 -18.76 1.87
CA ARG A 340 35.86 -19.12 2.36
C ARG A 340 35.73 -20.58 2.82
N LYS A 341 36.46 -21.49 2.20
CA LYS A 341 36.37 -22.94 2.49
C LYS A 341 37.22 -23.35 3.70
N ASN A 342 38.33 -22.65 3.97
CA ASN A 342 39.30 -23.09 5.01
C ASN A 342 39.06 -22.54 6.40
N PHE A 343 38.30 -21.45 6.53
CA PHE A 343 38.09 -20.77 7.78
C PHE A 343 36.70 -21.05 8.37
N ARG A 344 36.53 -20.82 9.67
CA ARG A 344 35.28 -21.01 10.39
C ARG A 344 34.25 -19.93 10.05
N THR A 345 32.99 -20.14 10.35
CA THR A 345 31.94 -19.19 10.16
C THR A 345 32.18 -17.83 10.89
N MET A 346 32.92 -17.86 12.01
CA MET A 346 33.27 -16.66 12.76
C MET A 346 34.50 -15.94 12.19
N ASP A 347 35.32 -16.64 11.41
CA ASP A 347 36.49 -16.06 10.76
C ASP A 347 36.03 -15.30 9.51
N THR A 348 36.67 -14.16 9.22
CA THR A 348 36.20 -13.33 8.12
C THR A 348 37.35 -13.00 7.17
N GLY A 349 37.15 -13.26 5.87
CA GLY A 349 38.10 -12.99 4.81
C GLY A 349 37.82 -11.67 4.08
N PHE A 350 38.91 -11.00 3.69
CA PHE A 350 38.86 -9.69 3.02
C PHE A 350 39.87 -9.63 1.87
N ARG A 351 39.51 -8.92 0.80
CA ARG A 351 40.50 -8.45 -0.17
C ARG A 351 40.98 -7.06 0.26
N TYR A 352 42.28 -6.95 0.65
CA TYR A 352 42.82 -5.74 1.24
C TYR A 352 43.42 -4.80 0.18
N GLY A 353 44.00 -5.36 -0.87
CA GLY A 353 44.63 -4.65 -1.98
C GLY A 353 44.51 -5.45 -3.28
N GLY A 354 45.28 -5.13 -4.31
CA GLY A 354 45.26 -5.80 -5.59
C GLY A 354 45.41 -7.31 -5.50
N GLU A 355 46.53 -7.77 -4.90
CA GLU A 355 46.87 -9.20 -4.72
C GLU A 355 47.01 -9.58 -3.24
N GLU A 356 46.58 -8.66 -2.34
CA GLU A 356 46.69 -8.80 -0.90
C GLU A 356 45.33 -9.14 -0.28
N PHE A 357 45.29 -10.13 0.58
CA PHE A 357 44.10 -10.60 1.31
C PHE A 357 44.38 -10.54 2.82
N LEU A 358 43.33 -10.33 3.58
CA LEU A 358 43.34 -10.42 5.02
C LEU A 358 42.34 -11.46 5.51
N VAL A 359 42.66 -12.15 6.61
CA VAL A 359 41.72 -12.93 7.38
C VAL A 359 41.75 -12.48 8.82
N LEU A 360 40.61 -12.15 9.38
CA LEU A 360 40.40 -11.84 10.79
C LEU A 360 39.95 -13.10 11.50
N LEU A 361 40.66 -13.49 12.55
CA LEU A 361 40.41 -14.69 13.33
C LEU A 361 40.07 -14.34 14.79
N PRO A 362 38.78 -14.12 15.11
CA PRO A 362 38.33 -13.88 16.46
C PRO A 362 38.74 -15.04 17.40
N GLU A 363 38.93 -14.76 18.69
CA GLU A 363 39.18 -15.74 19.73
C GLU A 363 40.39 -16.69 19.44
N THR A 364 41.38 -16.17 18.67
CA THR A 364 42.48 -17.02 18.18
C THR A 364 43.81 -16.29 18.42
N SER A 365 44.72 -16.96 19.12
CA SER A 365 46.11 -16.48 19.33
C SER A 365 46.95 -16.62 18.05
N SER A 366 48.13 -15.99 17.98
CA SER A 366 49.04 -16.12 16.84
C SER A 366 49.41 -17.61 16.57
N ALA A 367 49.73 -18.35 17.59
CA ALA A 367 50.05 -19.78 17.48
C ALA A 367 48.84 -20.60 16.95
N GLY A 368 47.62 -20.26 17.40
CA GLY A 368 46.38 -20.85 16.87
C GLY A 368 46.12 -20.52 15.43
N ALA A 369 46.47 -19.29 15.01
CA ALA A 369 46.26 -18.78 13.64
C ALA A 369 47.23 -19.40 12.61
N MET A 370 48.41 -19.81 13.04
CA MET A 370 49.41 -20.48 12.20
C MET A 370 48.89 -21.79 11.58
N VAL A 371 48.04 -22.54 12.30
CA VAL A 371 47.51 -23.85 11.83
C VAL A 371 46.62 -23.65 10.59
N PRO A 372 45.53 -22.89 10.62
CA PRO A 372 44.68 -22.66 9.42
C PRO A 372 45.41 -21.92 8.31
N ALA A 373 46.35 -21.01 8.65
CA ALA A 373 47.17 -20.29 7.66
C ALA A 373 48.03 -21.28 6.85
N GLU A 374 48.77 -22.16 7.51
CA GLU A 374 49.65 -23.13 6.85
C GLU A 374 48.83 -24.20 6.09
N ARG A 375 47.70 -24.66 6.61
CA ARG A 375 46.78 -25.54 5.89
C ARG A 375 46.31 -24.92 4.57
N MET A 376 45.86 -23.63 4.62
CA MET A 376 45.42 -22.93 3.44
C MET A 376 46.56 -22.73 2.42
N ARG A 377 47.74 -22.32 2.89
CA ARG A 377 48.91 -22.14 2.04
C ARG A 377 49.24 -23.45 1.27
N ILE A 378 49.28 -24.62 1.98
CA ILE A 378 49.56 -25.91 1.35
C ILE A 378 48.54 -26.22 0.29
N ARG A 379 47.23 -26.15 0.62
CA ARG A 379 46.15 -26.43 -0.32
C ARG A 379 46.22 -25.54 -1.56
N PHE A 380 46.46 -24.24 -1.36
CA PHE A 380 46.54 -23.33 -2.48
C PHE A 380 47.76 -23.59 -3.38
N SER A 381 48.91 -24.04 -2.79
CA SER A 381 50.06 -24.41 -3.56
C SER A 381 49.93 -25.68 -4.39
N GLU A 382 48.92 -26.53 -4.06
CA GLU A 382 48.52 -27.71 -4.81
C GLU A 382 47.52 -27.41 -5.90
N ALA A 383 46.89 -26.21 -5.89
CA ALA A 383 45.97 -25.78 -6.90
C ALA A 383 46.68 -25.60 -8.26
N VAL A 384 46.04 -26.12 -9.28
CA VAL A 384 46.60 -26.11 -10.64
C VAL A 384 45.86 -25.11 -11.50
N PHE A 385 46.57 -24.12 -11.98
CA PHE A 385 46.07 -23.10 -12.92
C PHE A 385 46.53 -23.44 -14.36
N ARG A 386 45.59 -23.41 -15.29
CA ARG A 386 45.87 -23.64 -16.73
C ARG A 386 45.46 -22.40 -17.53
N PRO A 387 46.41 -21.45 -17.75
CA PRO A 387 46.12 -20.21 -18.47
C PRO A 387 45.65 -20.42 -19.91
N HIS A 388 46.24 -21.42 -20.61
CA HIS A 388 45.83 -21.85 -21.95
C HIS A 388 45.75 -23.38 -22.04
N PRO A 389 44.87 -23.94 -22.91
CA PRO A 389 44.76 -25.39 -23.08
C PRO A 389 46.04 -26.11 -23.47
N ASP A 390 46.92 -25.43 -24.20
CA ASP A 390 48.19 -25.96 -24.74
C ASP A 390 49.41 -25.67 -23.86
N GLU A 391 49.21 -24.95 -22.72
CA GLU A 391 50.30 -24.67 -21.79
C GLU A 391 50.35 -25.64 -20.63
N GLU A 392 51.57 -25.85 -20.11
CA GLU A 392 51.73 -26.64 -18.90
C GLU A 392 51.05 -25.98 -17.70
N PRO A 393 50.45 -26.78 -16.84
CA PRO A 393 49.81 -26.28 -15.61
C PRO A 393 50.83 -25.57 -14.70
N ARG A 394 50.39 -24.49 -14.08
CA ARG A 394 51.20 -23.68 -13.18
C ARG A 394 50.67 -23.72 -11.76
N ASN A 395 51.55 -23.79 -10.80
CA ASN A 395 51.20 -23.65 -9.39
C ASN A 395 51.55 -22.23 -8.94
N VAL A 396 50.67 -21.60 -8.20
CA VAL A 396 50.82 -20.31 -7.59
C VAL A 396 50.92 -20.50 -6.08
N THR A 397 51.82 -19.84 -5.42
CA THR A 397 52.03 -19.96 -3.98
C THR A 397 51.70 -18.70 -3.23
N LEU A 398 51.59 -18.80 -1.90
CA LEU A 398 51.26 -17.69 -1.01
C LEU A 398 52.36 -17.44 0.00
N SER A 399 52.65 -16.16 0.28
CA SER A 399 53.38 -15.75 1.46
C SER A 399 52.41 -15.16 2.49
N ILE A 400 52.45 -15.68 3.72
CA ILE A 400 51.47 -15.33 4.77
C ILE A 400 52.21 -14.79 6.00
N GLY A 401 51.81 -13.61 6.49
CA GLY A 401 52.20 -13.08 7.76
C GLY A 401 51.10 -13.15 8.80
N VAL A 402 51.40 -13.60 9.99
CA VAL A 402 50.49 -13.70 11.12
C VAL A 402 50.83 -12.69 12.18
N ALA A 403 49.86 -11.99 12.74
CA ALA A 403 50.03 -11.10 13.88
C ALA A 403 48.81 -11.18 14.83
N GLU A 404 49.10 -11.18 16.13
CA GLU A 404 48.09 -11.16 17.20
C GLU A 404 47.89 -9.73 17.69
N PHE A 405 46.62 -9.35 17.90
CA PHE A 405 46.28 -8.06 18.51
C PHE A 405 46.63 -8.05 19.98
N ARG A 406 47.25 -6.98 20.41
CA ARG A 406 47.56 -6.69 21.82
C ARG A 406 46.87 -5.39 22.23
N PRO A 407 46.21 -5.34 23.41
CA PRO A 407 45.63 -4.11 23.91
C PRO A 407 46.67 -2.98 23.91
N GLY A 408 46.27 -1.82 23.37
CA GLY A 408 47.12 -0.62 23.27
C GLY A 408 47.76 -0.39 21.90
N ILE A 409 47.71 -1.34 20.97
CA ILE A 409 48.12 -1.10 19.58
C ILE A 409 46.94 -0.66 18.71
N SER A 410 47.21 0.11 17.68
CA SER A 410 46.19 0.44 16.67
C SER A 410 45.96 -0.72 15.68
N ILE A 411 44.84 -0.70 14.97
CA ILE A 411 44.60 -1.69 13.87
C ILE A 411 45.64 -1.54 12.77
N ASP A 412 46.08 -0.34 12.48
CA ASP A 412 47.14 -0.09 11.50
C ASP A 412 48.51 -0.67 11.96
N ASP A 413 48.79 -0.66 13.27
CA ASP A 413 49.98 -1.29 13.82
C ASP A 413 49.89 -2.81 13.75
N LEU A 414 48.70 -3.38 14.00
CA LEU A 414 48.46 -4.82 13.86
C LEU A 414 48.70 -5.27 12.41
N VAL A 415 48.12 -4.55 11.43
CA VAL A 415 48.34 -4.86 10.00
C VAL A 415 49.81 -4.69 9.63
N ARG A 416 50.51 -3.64 10.11
CA ARG A 416 51.95 -3.48 9.89
C ARG A 416 52.77 -4.63 10.46
N SER A 417 52.34 -5.21 11.58
CA SER A 417 53.02 -6.37 12.16
C SER A 417 52.84 -7.60 11.28
N ALA A 418 51.63 -7.83 10.77
CA ALA A 418 51.36 -8.91 9.80
C ALA A 418 52.14 -8.68 8.49
N ASP A 419 52.26 -7.43 8.00
CA ASP A 419 53.00 -7.10 6.79
C ASP A 419 54.48 -7.40 6.95
N ARG A 420 55.11 -7.03 8.07
CA ARG A 420 56.50 -7.38 8.38
C ARG A 420 56.75 -8.88 8.37
N ALA A 421 55.83 -9.64 8.92
CA ALA A 421 55.91 -11.10 8.91
C ALA A 421 55.74 -11.67 7.49
N MET A 422 54.79 -11.18 6.69
CA MET A 422 54.64 -11.56 5.30
C MET A 422 55.87 -11.19 4.44
N TYR A 423 56.43 -10.01 4.64
CA TYR A 423 57.63 -9.61 3.95
C TYR A 423 58.83 -10.51 4.30
N ALA A 424 58.96 -10.94 5.58
CA ALA A 424 59.96 -11.91 6.00
C ALA A 424 59.72 -13.29 5.32
N ALA A 425 58.47 -13.70 5.15
CA ALA A 425 58.13 -14.90 4.39
C ALA A 425 58.58 -14.79 2.91
N LYS A 426 58.37 -13.66 2.25
CA LYS A 426 58.84 -13.41 0.88
C LYS A 426 60.36 -13.47 0.76
N ASN A 427 61.11 -12.83 1.70
CA ASN A 427 62.56 -12.81 1.70
C ASN A 427 63.22 -14.16 2.04
N ALA A 428 62.56 -14.97 2.85
CA ALA A 428 63.06 -16.31 3.20
C ALA A 428 62.79 -17.39 2.11
N GLY A 429 62.33 -16.99 0.92
CA GLY A 429 62.14 -17.90 -0.23
C GLY A 429 60.68 -18.11 -0.64
N ARG A 430 59.73 -17.32 -0.10
CA ARG A 430 58.29 -17.40 -0.40
C ARG A 430 57.65 -18.72 0.05
N ASN A 431 56.36 -18.92 -0.37
CA ASN A 431 55.60 -20.18 -0.09
C ASN A 431 55.71 -20.64 1.37
N ARG A 432 55.45 -19.73 2.32
CA ARG A 432 55.52 -20.01 3.76
C ARG A 432 54.69 -19.03 4.59
N THR A 433 54.43 -19.47 5.81
CA THR A 433 53.77 -18.66 6.85
C THR A 433 54.81 -18.22 7.89
N VAL A 434 54.79 -16.98 8.29
CA VAL A 434 55.67 -16.44 9.33
C VAL A 434 54.81 -15.73 10.38
N ASP A 435 55.15 -15.97 11.66
CA ASP A 435 54.53 -15.31 12.81
C ASP A 435 55.41 -14.10 13.22
N HIS A 436 54.78 -12.93 13.39
CA HIS A 436 55.44 -11.67 13.79
C HIS A 436 56.14 -11.84 15.16
N ASP A 437 55.52 -12.50 16.12
CA ASP A 437 56.09 -12.67 17.49
C ASP A 437 57.37 -13.48 17.45
N HIS A 438 57.49 -14.46 16.58
CA HIS A 438 58.72 -15.20 16.36
C HIS A 438 59.85 -14.36 15.70
N LEU A 439 59.51 -13.40 14.86
CA LEU A 439 60.49 -12.47 14.27
C LEU A 439 61.09 -11.58 15.33
N VAL A 440 60.26 -10.99 16.19
CA VAL A 440 60.72 -10.10 17.27
C VAL A 440 61.63 -10.84 18.25
N ALA A 441 61.23 -12.10 18.65
CA ALA A 441 62.05 -12.92 19.53
C ALA A 441 63.44 -13.21 18.97
N ARG A 442 63.57 -13.48 17.64
CA ARG A 442 64.88 -13.68 16.96
C ARG A 442 65.72 -12.45 16.79
N SER A 443 65.11 -11.27 16.74
CA SER A 443 65.83 -9.99 16.61
C SER A 443 66.36 -9.47 17.97
N SER A 444 65.87 -10.05 19.07
CA SER A 444 66.20 -9.65 20.44
C SER A 444 67.17 -10.66 21.11
N ALA A 445 67.48 -11.77 20.46
CA ALA A 445 68.45 -12.78 20.84
C ALA A 445 69.78 -12.62 19.99
#